data_0ab0ee6dd1cf0c5d80a1b542ab387ba6
#
_entry.id   0ab0ee6dd1cf0c5d80a1b542ab387ba6
#
_cell.length_a   1.000
_cell.length_b   1.000
_cell.length_c   1.000
_cell.angle_alpha   90.00
_cell.angle_beta   90.00
_cell.angle_gamma   90.00
#
_symmetry.space_group_name_H-M   'P 1'
#
loop_
_entity.id
_entity.type
_entity.pdbx_description
1 polymer ?
#
loop_
_entity_poly.entity_id
_entity_poly.type
_entity_poly.pdbx_seq_one_letter_code
_entity_poly.pdbx_strand_id
1 'polypeptide(L)'
;MNKTGTRHNVIFALVAAVSVVLLWLLPPVGFISCCVLLILLPPWGRTITERALISIVVLLGLVALIFPRAGATPITATSAHLGLALAVLAVAAARFIPRLARPLPRLNVSDALIGIMLVGTSWWLVSAYVGRGLYNIVSGLFFTGWDNQGHFTTFANTYEIGSTTWPTIDGSVAWNQWYPALHTTMWSLAQLGSQTGADLLDRTSLLWPYVQWSSISFALCLAALAWVAGDLAGRLGPLVNSRSGFIKRWATPIAIVVFATFALLGSPTGLFNSGFTNFMMGVTVVVVTAYLSARDWHSARCLGWFLIPLGALAAIGLWTPLVLGLIPSGLIVAVALWRVRKWLAPVWVIAAGGFVGITAWLQTQAVINSDPGTSAGGLLADLGAIGVGMSAFNIGAALAAPLVVIGLAVLLLRGRRAPLALATAGPVLGFTVFAVIAMAGADAGELSRLVSYYVLKSLNAMLLAVAPLIAAMAAVGICL
;
A
#
# COMPACT_ATOMS: atom_id res chain seq x y z
N MET A 1 21.57 -28.81 11.98
CA MET A 1 20.40 -28.16 12.63
C MET A 1 20.46 -28.48 14.12
N ASN A 2 20.40 -27.45 14.97
CA ASN A 2 20.43 -27.64 16.42
C ASN A 2 19.07 -28.22 16.86
N LYS A 3 19.03 -29.26 17.73
CA LYS A 3 17.78 -29.93 18.17
C LYS A 3 16.69 -28.97 18.68
N THR A 4 17.09 -27.86 19.29
CA THR A 4 16.18 -26.80 19.75
C THR A 4 15.47 -26.06 18.60
N GLY A 5 16.15 -25.79 17.49
CA GLY A 5 15.54 -25.13 16.32
C GLY A 5 14.45 -25.96 15.63
N THR A 6 14.66 -27.29 15.54
CA THR A 6 13.67 -28.20 14.96
C THR A 6 12.40 -28.25 15.80
N ARG A 7 12.53 -28.30 17.14
CA ARG A 7 11.37 -28.34 18.05
C ARG A 7 10.48 -27.10 17.93
N HIS A 8 11.07 -25.90 17.84
CA HIS A 8 10.31 -24.68 17.63
C HIS A 8 9.56 -24.66 16.28
N ASN A 9 10.20 -25.13 15.18
CA ASN A 9 9.56 -25.17 13.88
C ASN A 9 8.35 -26.13 13.87
N VAL A 10 8.45 -27.28 14.55
CA VAL A 10 7.30 -28.21 14.70
C VAL A 10 6.15 -27.54 15.46
N ILE A 11 6.43 -26.83 16.55
CA ILE A 11 5.39 -26.11 17.30
C ILE A 11 4.70 -25.08 16.39
N PHE A 12 5.45 -24.29 15.62
CA PHE A 12 4.87 -23.31 14.70
C PHE A 12 4.03 -23.96 13.59
N ALA A 13 4.45 -25.11 13.08
CA ALA A 13 3.67 -25.87 12.10
C ALA A 13 2.35 -26.38 12.69
N LEU A 14 2.37 -26.86 13.94
CA LEU A 14 1.15 -27.28 14.65
C LEU A 14 0.22 -26.09 14.90
N VAL A 15 0.73 -24.95 15.36
CA VAL A 15 -0.08 -23.74 15.57
C VAL A 15 -0.65 -23.26 14.24
N ALA A 16 0.11 -23.30 13.14
CA ALA A 16 -0.38 -22.97 11.81
C ALA A 16 -1.51 -23.90 11.36
N ALA A 17 -1.34 -25.22 11.55
CA ALA A 17 -2.38 -26.20 11.22
C ALA A 17 -3.67 -25.99 12.05
N VAL A 18 -3.55 -25.73 13.34
CA VAL A 18 -4.69 -25.41 14.21
C VAL A 18 -5.39 -24.11 13.75
N SER A 19 -4.62 -23.06 13.46
CA SER A 19 -5.17 -21.80 12.98
C SER A 19 -5.92 -21.97 11.66
N VAL A 20 -5.40 -22.81 10.76
CA VAL A 20 -6.08 -23.16 9.51
C VAL A 20 -7.38 -23.91 9.78
N VAL A 21 -7.41 -24.89 10.67
CA VAL A 21 -8.67 -25.59 11.05
C VAL A 21 -9.67 -24.60 11.65
N LEU A 22 -9.22 -23.67 12.47
CA LEU A 22 -10.09 -22.65 13.06
C LEU A 22 -10.73 -21.72 12.03
N LEU A 23 -10.15 -21.53 10.82
CA LEU A 23 -10.80 -20.76 9.75
C LEU A 23 -12.18 -21.31 9.37
N TRP A 24 -12.39 -22.63 9.47
CA TRP A 24 -13.67 -23.27 9.17
C TRP A 24 -14.57 -23.49 10.40
N LEU A 25 -13.97 -23.70 11.58
CA LEU A 25 -14.72 -23.96 12.80
C LEU A 25 -15.13 -22.69 13.54
N LEU A 26 -14.24 -21.69 13.59
CA LEU A 26 -14.41 -20.42 14.29
C LEU A 26 -13.75 -19.31 13.45
N PRO A 27 -14.35 -18.92 12.29
CA PRO A 27 -13.73 -18.03 11.31
C PRO A 27 -13.09 -16.76 11.88
N PRO A 28 -13.69 -15.99 12.80
CA PRO A 28 -13.05 -14.80 13.35
C PRO A 28 -11.74 -15.10 14.07
N VAL A 29 -11.70 -16.18 14.86
CA VAL A 29 -10.50 -16.58 15.60
C VAL A 29 -9.43 -17.12 14.65
N GLY A 30 -9.84 -17.97 13.69
CA GLY A 30 -8.97 -18.51 12.65
C GLY A 30 -8.36 -17.40 11.78
N PHE A 31 -9.15 -16.43 11.35
CA PHE A 31 -8.71 -15.31 10.56
C PHE A 31 -7.64 -14.47 11.29
N ILE A 32 -7.92 -14.05 12.53
CA ILE A 32 -6.97 -13.27 13.35
C ILE A 32 -5.67 -14.07 13.58
N SER A 33 -5.79 -15.35 13.96
CA SER A 33 -4.60 -16.18 14.22
C SER A 33 -3.74 -16.38 12.96
N CYS A 34 -4.35 -16.58 11.80
CA CYS A 34 -3.65 -16.65 10.52
C CYS A 34 -2.95 -15.33 10.16
N CYS A 35 -3.61 -14.19 10.34
CA CYS A 35 -2.99 -12.88 10.14
C CYS A 35 -1.78 -12.65 11.04
N VAL A 36 -1.88 -13.03 12.32
CA VAL A 36 -0.75 -12.96 13.27
C VAL A 36 0.41 -13.85 12.81
N LEU A 37 0.13 -15.06 12.35
CA LEU A 37 1.18 -15.97 11.84
C LEU A 37 1.84 -15.44 10.56
N LEU A 38 1.08 -14.80 9.66
CA LEU A 38 1.63 -14.15 8.46
C LEU A 38 2.54 -12.96 8.78
N ILE A 39 2.44 -12.37 9.98
CA ILE A 39 3.37 -11.36 10.47
C ILE A 39 4.58 -12.01 11.17
N LEU A 40 4.36 -13.04 11.96
CA LEU A 40 5.42 -13.60 12.82
C LEU A 40 6.35 -14.59 12.12
N LEU A 41 5.84 -15.41 11.21
CA LEU A 41 6.57 -16.53 10.63
C LEU A 41 7.40 -16.23 9.38
N PRO A 42 7.10 -15.23 8.53
CA PRO A 42 7.85 -14.99 7.30
C PRO A 42 9.36 -14.89 7.50
N PRO A 43 10.17 -15.33 6.51
CA PRO A 43 11.63 -15.32 6.63
C PRO A 43 12.28 -13.96 6.35
N TRP A 44 11.51 -12.90 6.20
CA TRP A 44 11.96 -11.53 5.93
C TRP A 44 11.71 -10.60 7.09
N GLY A 45 12.42 -9.46 7.11
CA GLY A 45 12.26 -8.44 8.15
C GLY A 45 12.89 -8.81 9.50
N ARG A 46 13.21 -7.80 10.28
CA ARG A 46 13.84 -7.92 11.61
C ARG A 46 12.88 -7.61 12.74
N THR A 47 11.96 -6.66 12.50
CA THR A 47 10.97 -6.18 13.47
C THR A 47 9.57 -6.63 13.06
N ILE A 48 8.60 -6.50 13.95
CA ILE A 48 7.20 -6.86 13.70
C ILE A 48 6.64 -6.01 12.58
N THR A 49 6.80 -4.69 12.64
CA THR A 49 6.29 -3.77 11.62
C THR A 49 6.92 -4.03 10.26
N GLU A 50 8.23 -4.24 10.19
CA GLU A 50 8.92 -4.55 8.94
C GLU A 50 8.36 -5.82 8.28
N ARG A 51 8.13 -6.88 9.07
CA ARG A 51 7.52 -8.13 8.56
C ARG A 51 6.10 -7.91 8.08
N ALA A 52 5.29 -7.19 8.87
CA ALA A 52 3.92 -6.88 8.50
C ALA A 52 3.85 -6.15 7.16
N LEU A 53 4.67 -5.11 6.97
CA LEU A 53 4.69 -4.34 5.73
C LEU A 53 5.10 -5.17 4.50
N ILE A 54 6.15 -5.99 4.64
CA ILE A 54 6.55 -6.90 3.56
C ILE A 54 5.43 -7.89 3.25
N SER A 55 4.82 -8.49 4.28
CA SER A 55 3.72 -9.45 4.12
C SER A 55 2.50 -8.82 3.46
N ILE A 56 2.17 -7.57 3.79
CA ILE A 56 1.05 -6.82 3.18
C ILE A 56 1.32 -6.56 1.70
N VAL A 57 2.52 -6.09 1.33
CA VAL A 57 2.88 -5.87 -0.08
C VAL A 57 2.80 -7.18 -0.86
N VAL A 58 3.32 -8.28 -0.30
CA VAL A 58 3.26 -9.61 -0.92
C VAL A 58 1.81 -10.08 -1.07
N LEU A 59 1.00 -9.94 -0.02
CA LEU A 59 -0.40 -10.36 -0.04
C LEU A 59 -1.22 -9.57 -1.07
N LEU A 60 -1.09 -8.24 -1.08
CA LEU A 60 -1.76 -7.38 -2.05
C LEU A 60 -1.35 -7.73 -3.49
N GLY A 61 -0.07 -7.95 -3.74
CA GLY A 61 0.44 -8.36 -5.06
C GLY A 61 -0.07 -9.73 -5.49
N LEU A 62 -0.14 -10.70 -4.57
CA LEU A 62 -0.68 -12.03 -4.85
C LEU A 62 -2.20 -11.99 -5.10
N VAL A 63 -2.95 -11.21 -4.33
CA VAL A 63 -4.39 -11.02 -4.57
C VAL A 63 -4.62 -10.35 -5.93
N ALA A 64 -3.84 -9.33 -6.27
CA ALA A 64 -3.91 -8.70 -7.59
C ALA A 64 -3.57 -9.66 -8.74
N LEU A 65 -2.72 -10.67 -8.49
CA LEU A 65 -2.37 -11.70 -9.46
C LEU A 65 -3.46 -12.78 -9.59
N ILE A 66 -4.01 -13.25 -8.46
CA ILE A 66 -4.94 -14.40 -8.40
C ILE A 66 -6.37 -13.99 -8.76
N PHE A 67 -6.81 -12.79 -8.36
CA PHE A 67 -8.13 -12.25 -8.62
C PHE A 67 -8.07 -11.11 -9.65
N PRO A 68 -7.65 -11.39 -10.90
CA PRO A 68 -7.72 -10.40 -11.96
C PRO A 68 -9.19 -10.08 -12.23
N ARG A 69 -9.45 -8.87 -12.69
CA ARG A 69 -10.81 -8.36 -12.96
C ARG A 69 -11.65 -9.19 -13.92
N ALA A 70 -11.03 -10.07 -14.69
CA ALA A 70 -11.72 -10.89 -15.68
C ALA A 70 -12.66 -11.97 -15.11
N GLY A 71 -12.92 -11.99 -13.81
CA GLY A 71 -13.93 -12.88 -13.20
C GLY A 71 -13.56 -14.37 -13.21
N ALA A 72 -12.32 -14.71 -13.54
CA ALA A 72 -11.91 -16.11 -13.68
C ALA A 72 -11.89 -16.89 -12.34
N THR A 73 -11.75 -16.17 -11.22
CA THR A 73 -11.67 -16.79 -9.89
C THR A 73 -12.75 -16.17 -8.99
N PRO A 74 -13.71 -16.96 -8.46
CA PRO A 74 -14.75 -16.43 -7.62
C PRO A 74 -14.20 -15.99 -6.25
N ILE A 75 -14.69 -14.86 -5.76
CA ILE A 75 -14.40 -14.31 -4.44
C ILE A 75 -15.47 -14.84 -3.47
N THR A 76 -15.14 -15.88 -2.74
CA THR A 76 -16.03 -16.55 -1.80
C THR A 76 -15.34 -16.73 -0.44
N ALA A 77 -16.11 -17.07 0.59
CA ALA A 77 -15.54 -17.46 1.89
C ALA A 77 -14.53 -18.60 1.73
N THR A 78 -14.84 -19.59 0.88
CA THR A 78 -13.93 -20.71 0.57
C THR A 78 -12.64 -20.23 -0.05
N SER A 79 -12.68 -19.34 -1.05
CA SER A 79 -11.46 -18.81 -1.69
C SER A 79 -10.65 -17.97 -0.70
N ALA A 80 -11.28 -17.20 0.18
CA ALA A 80 -10.63 -16.45 1.25
C ALA A 80 -9.92 -17.39 2.25
N HIS A 81 -10.63 -18.41 2.74
CA HIS A 81 -10.07 -19.40 3.68
C HIS A 81 -8.93 -20.20 3.05
N LEU A 82 -9.10 -20.70 1.82
CA LEU A 82 -8.05 -21.44 1.11
C LEU A 82 -6.81 -20.57 0.85
N GLY A 83 -6.99 -19.35 0.36
CA GLY A 83 -5.89 -18.42 0.11
C GLY A 83 -5.10 -18.12 1.39
N LEU A 84 -5.79 -17.83 2.48
CA LEU A 84 -5.17 -17.55 3.78
C LEU A 84 -4.49 -18.80 4.36
N ALA A 85 -5.14 -19.97 4.27
CA ALA A 85 -4.58 -21.24 4.70
C ALA A 85 -3.29 -21.58 3.95
N LEU A 86 -3.31 -21.49 2.61
CA LEU A 86 -2.12 -21.74 1.77
C LEU A 86 -0.99 -20.79 2.11
N ALA A 87 -1.27 -19.49 2.31
CA ALA A 87 -0.26 -18.51 2.68
C ALA A 87 0.39 -18.86 4.04
N VAL A 88 -0.42 -19.18 5.06
CA VAL A 88 0.08 -19.55 6.40
C VAL A 88 0.88 -20.85 6.36
N LEU A 89 0.38 -21.87 5.69
CA LEU A 89 1.09 -23.15 5.57
C LEU A 89 2.40 -23.02 4.79
N ALA A 90 2.42 -22.23 3.71
CA ALA A 90 3.65 -21.96 2.94
C ALA A 90 4.71 -21.27 3.83
N VAL A 91 4.32 -20.27 4.63
CA VAL A 91 5.23 -19.58 5.53
C VAL A 91 5.72 -20.50 6.67
N ALA A 92 4.83 -21.34 7.21
CA ALA A 92 5.20 -22.34 8.21
C ALA A 92 6.17 -23.38 7.63
N ALA A 93 5.90 -23.89 6.42
CA ALA A 93 6.78 -24.85 5.72
C ALA A 93 8.15 -24.21 5.40
N ALA A 94 8.20 -22.94 5.03
CA ALA A 94 9.46 -22.22 4.77
C ALA A 94 10.42 -22.25 5.96
N ARG A 95 9.92 -22.38 7.19
CA ARG A 95 10.76 -22.47 8.39
C ARG A 95 11.56 -23.78 8.50
N PHE A 96 11.15 -24.83 7.80
CA PHE A 96 11.91 -26.08 7.72
C PHE A 96 13.08 -26.00 6.74
N ILE A 97 13.11 -24.98 5.88
CA ILE A 97 14.23 -24.72 4.98
C ILE A 97 15.29 -23.94 5.77
N PRO A 98 16.50 -24.50 6.00
CA PRO A 98 17.50 -23.87 6.90
C PRO A 98 17.88 -22.44 6.49
N ARG A 99 17.88 -22.15 5.18
CA ARG A 99 18.21 -20.82 4.64
C ARG A 99 17.10 -19.78 4.90
N LEU A 100 15.85 -20.22 5.05
CA LEU A 100 14.67 -19.38 5.29
C LEU A 100 14.25 -19.33 6.75
N ALA A 101 14.72 -20.29 7.59
CA ALA A 101 14.45 -20.31 9.02
C ALA A 101 15.06 -19.07 9.70
N ARG A 102 14.23 -18.10 10.07
CA ARG A 102 14.62 -16.87 10.74
C ARG A 102 14.11 -16.86 12.18
N PRO A 103 14.81 -16.21 13.12
CA PRO A 103 14.28 -15.98 14.44
C PRO A 103 12.98 -15.18 14.39
N LEU A 104 12.17 -15.25 15.44
CA LEU A 104 10.99 -14.40 15.58
C LEU A 104 11.38 -12.91 15.49
N PRO A 105 10.49 -12.05 15.02
CA PRO A 105 10.78 -10.63 14.97
C PRO A 105 10.96 -10.07 16.37
N ARG A 106 11.81 -9.05 16.49
CA ARG A 106 12.01 -8.34 17.75
C ARG A 106 10.97 -7.23 17.84
N LEU A 107 10.36 -7.11 19.01
CA LEU A 107 9.55 -5.95 19.36
C LEU A 107 10.49 -4.83 19.81
N ASN A 108 10.31 -3.64 19.27
CA ASN A 108 11.04 -2.45 19.66
C ASN A 108 10.09 -1.26 19.92
N VAL A 109 10.62 -0.17 20.43
CA VAL A 109 9.83 1.04 20.75
C VAL A 109 9.12 1.58 19.51
N SER A 110 9.75 1.50 18.34
CA SER A 110 9.14 1.96 17.08
C SER A 110 7.93 1.10 16.71
N ASP A 111 7.99 -0.23 16.91
CA ASP A 111 6.84 -1.11 16.67
C ASP A 111 5.66 -0.76 17.60
N ALA A 112 5.94 -0.42 18.86
CA ALA A 112 4.92 0.01 19.80
C ALA A 112 4.27 1.35 19.37
N LEU A 113 5.08 2.34 18.98
CA LEU A 113 4.58 3.63 18.49
C LEU A 113 3.74 3.47 17.22
N ILE A 114 4.18 2.64 16.28
CA ILE A 114 3.42 2.33 15.06
C ILE A 114 2.10 1.61 15.40
N GLY A 115 2.12 0.68 16.35
CA GLY A 115 0.91 0.02 16.85
C GLY A 115 -0.08 0.98 17.49
N ILE A 116 0.40 1.89 18.35
CA ILE A 116 -0.42 2.95 18.97
C ILE A 116 -1.00 3.86 17.90
N MET A 117 -0.20 4.29 16.92
CA MET A 117 -0.67 5.12 15.81
C MET A 117 -1.75 4.40 14.99
N LEU A 118 -1.53 3.13 14.64
CA LEU A 118 -2.50 2.32 13.89
C LEU A 118 -3.83 2.22 14.65
N VAL A 119 -3.81 1.78 15.90
CA VAL A 119 -5.03 1.60 16.70
C VAL A 119 -5.71 2.94 16.97
N GLY A 120 -4.95 3.95 17.39
CA GLY A 120 -5.49 5.28 17.69
C GLY A 120 -6.11 5.96 16.47
N THR A 121 -5.45 5.90 15.32
CA THR A 121 -5.99 6.47 14.07
C THR A 121 -7.20 5.69 13.58
N SER A 122 -7.17 4.35 13.62
CA SER A 122 -8.32 3.52 13.24
C SER A 122 -9.54 3.87 14.10
N TRP A 123 -9.35 3.94 15.42
CA TRP A 123 -10.41 4.31 16.35
C TRP A 123 -10.92 5.73 16.10
N TRP A 124 -10.04 6.69 15.91
CA TRP A 124 -10.41 8.06 15.64
C TRP A 124 -11.30 8.19 14.39
N LEU A 125 -10.93 7.52 13.30
CA LEU A 125 -11.70 7.52 12.05
C LEU A 125 -13.05 6.81 12.20
N VAL A 126 -13.09 5.64 12.84
CA VAL A 126 -14.33 4.87 13.05
C VAL A 126 -15.25 5.56 14.04
N SER A 127 -14.71 6.21 15.09
CA SER A 127 -15.49 6.84 16.16
C SER A 127 -16.44 7.92 15.67
N ALA A 128 -16.12 8.55 14.53
CA ALA A 128 -17.01 9.52 13.88
C ALA A 128 -18.37 8.91 13.48
N TYR A 129 -18.46 7.60 13.36
CA TYR A 129 -19.65 6.86 12.92
C TYR A 129 -20.27 6.01 14.02
N VAL A 130 -19.60 5.78 15.15
CA VAL A 130 -20.08 4.96 16.27
C VAL A 130 -21.35 5.57 16.90
N GLY A 131 -22.38 4.76 17.06
CA GLY A 131 -23.66 5.19 17.67
C GLY A 131 -24.50 6.12 16.80
N ARG A 132 -24.09 6.35 15.53
CA ARG A 132 -24.87 7.16 14.59
C ARG A 132 -25.88 6.31 13.84
N GLY A 133 -27.06 6.86 13.61
CA GLY A 133 -28.07 6.21 12.77
C GLY A 133 -27.60 6.11 11.31
N LEU A 134 -28.21 5.18 10.57
CA LEU A 134 -27.89 4.87 9.18
C LEU A 134 -27.81 6.11 8.29
N TYR A 135 -28.77 7.03 8.41
CA TYR A 135 -28.78 8.29 7.66
C TYR A 135 -27.50 9.12 7.86
N ASN A 136 -27.04 9.24 9.10
CA ASN A 136 -25.82 10.02 9.40
C ASN A 136 -24.54 9.32 8.89
N ILE A 137 -24.53 7.98 8.86
CA ILE A 137 -23.40 7.22 8.28
C ILE A 137 -23.37 7.43 6.77
N VAL A 138 -24.49 7.25 6.08
CA VAL A 138 -24.63 7.47 4.63
C VAL A 138 -24.28 8.90 4.25
N SER A 139 -24.81 9.87 4.97
CA SER A 139 -24.54 11.29 4.75
C SER A 139 -23.06 11.62 4.93
N GLY A 140 -22.43 11.16 6.02
CA GLY A 140 -21.02 11.41 6.28
C GLY A 140 -20.09 10.75 5.27
N LEU A 141 -20.43 9.56 4.77
CA LEU A 141 -19.61 8.84 3.79
C LEU A 141 -19.74 9.40 2.37
N PHE A 142 -20.97 9.67 1.93
CA PHE A 142 -21.25 9.84 0.50
C PHE A 142 -21.43 11.29 0.08
N PHE A 143 -21.81 12.21 0.99
CA PHE A 143 -21.92 13.63 0.65
C PHE A 143 -20.55 14.33 0.57
N THR A 144 -19.62 13.96 1.44
CA THR A 144 -18.26 14.53 1.42
C THR A 144 -17.29 13.68 0.61
N GLY A 145 -17.56 12.39 0.48
CA GLY A 145 -16.72 11.40 -0.18
C GLY A 145 -17.36 10.82 -1.43
N TRP A 146 -17.35 11.58 -2.52
CA TRP A 146 -17.93 11.11 -3.80
C TRP A 146 -17.43 9.73 -4.22
N ASP A 147 -16.12 9.50 -4.15
CA ASP A 147 -15.53 8.20 -4.52
C ASP A 147 -15.98 7.05 -3.59
N ASN A 148 -16.44 7.35 -2.36
CA ASN A 148 -16.99 6.33 -1.46
C ASN A 148 -18.25 5.66 -2.01
N GLN A 149 -19.07 6.36 -2.80
CA GLN A 149 -20.25 5.76 -3.43
C GLN A 149 -19.86 4.63 -4.37
N GLY A 150 -18.89 4.90 -5.25
CA GLY A 150 -18.35 3.91 -6.17
C GLY A 150 -17.62 2.77 -5.46
N HIS A 151 -16.81 3.09 -4.49
CA HIS A 151 -16.06 2.08 -3.73
C HIS A 151 -16.98 1.20 -2.87
N PHE A 152 -18.01 1.76 -2.24
CA PHE A 152 -19.01 0.98 -1.52
C PHE A 152 -19.79 0.06 -2.46
N THR A 153 -20.24 0.58 -3.61
CA THR A 153 -20.94 -0.22 -4.62
C THR A 153 -20.05 -1.38 -5.10
N THR A 154 -18.77 -1.12 -5.38
CA THR A 154 -17.82 -2.15 -5.77
C THR A 154 -17.61 -3.18 -4.65
N PHE A 155 -17.49 -2.74 -3.39
CA PHE A 155 -17.35 -3.63 -2.24
C PHE A 155 -18.58 -4.52 -2.06
N ALA A 156 -19.78 -3.96 -2.08
CA ALA A 156 -21.03 -4.68 -1.93
C ALA A 156 -21.24 -5.69 -3.06
N ASN A 157 -21.05 -5.27 -4.31
CA ASN A 157 -21.16 -6.15 -5.47
C ASN A 157 -20.12 -7.30 -5.43
N THR A 158 -18.88 -6.99 -5.09
CA THR A 158 -17.82 -8.01 -4.97
C THR A 158 -18.17 -9.02 -3.87
N TYR A 159 -18.69 -8.54 -2.76
CA TYR A 159 -19.09 -9.39 -1.64
C TYR A 159 -20.29 -10.27 -1.99
N GLU A 160 -21.35 -9.71 -2.58
CA GLU A 160 -22.62 -10.41 -2.89
C GLU A 160 -22.48 -11.35 -4.10
N ILE A 161 -21.84 -10.88 -5.18
CA ILE A 161 -21.77 -11.62 -6.46
C ILE A 161 -20.58 -12.58 -6.47
N GLY A 162 -19.56 -12.33 -5.62
CA GLY A 162 -18.33 -13.13 -5.61
C GLY A 162 -17.44 -12.88 -6.83
N SER A 163 -17.56 -11.69 -7.45
CA SER A 163 -16.77 -11.30 -8.63
C SER A 163 -16.41 -9.82 -8.57
N THR A 164 -15.28 -9.45 -9.14
CA THR A 164 -14.89 -8.04 -9.36
C THR A 164 -15.49 -7.45 -10.64
N THR A 165 -16.13 -8.29 -11.45
CA THR A 165 -16.87 -7.89 -12.65
C THR A 165 -18.31 -8.37 -12.50
N TRP A 166 -19.25 -7.52 -12.84
CA TRP A 166 -20.69 -7.83 -12.85
C TRP A 166 -21.32 -7.35 -14.15
N PRO A 167 -22.38 -8.02 -14.61
CA PRO A 167 -23.09 -7.58 -15.79
C PRO A 167 -23.68 -6.20 -15.54
N THR A 168 -23.56 -5.33 -16.53
CA THR A 168 -24.26 -4.03 -16.56
C THR A 168 -25.74 -4.29 -16.58
N ILE A 169 -26.46 -3.83 -15.57
CA ILE A 169 -27.94 -3.86 -15.58
C ILE A 169 -28.37 -2.57 -16.26
N ASP A 170 -29.13 -2.69 -17.35
CA ASP A 170 -29.69 -1.56 -18.07
C ASP A 170 -30.43 -0.60 -17.11
N GLY A 171 -30.04 0.69 -17.16
CA GLY A 171 -30.60 1.74 -16.29
C GLY A 171 -29.96 1.86 -14.89
N SER A 172 -29.01 1.01 -14.52
CA SER A 172 -28.20 1.26 -13.34
C SER A 172 -27.10 2.26 -13.64
N VAL A 173 -26.83 3.19 -12.72
CA VAL A 173 -25.61 4.00 -12.75
C VAL A 173 -24.46 3.03 -12.48
N ALA A 174 -23.98 2.40 -13.52
CA ALA A 174 -22.86 1.47 -13.40
C ALA A 174 -21.61 2.30 -13.11
N TRP A 175 -21.19 2.30 -11.85
CA TRP A 175 -19.81 2.65 -11.54
C TRP A 175 -18.92 1.79 -12.41
N ASN A 176 -17.91 2.41 -13.04
CA ASN A 176 -17.03 1.74 -13.97
C ASN A 176 -16.45 0.46 -13.36
N GLN A 177 -17.00 -0.69 -13.74
CA GLN A 177 -16.56 -2.01 -13.26
C GLN A 177 -15.08 -2.30 -13.55
N TRP A 178 -14.46 -1.56 -14.47
CA TRP A 178 -13.04 -1.68 -14.81
C TRP A 178 -12.14 -0.77 -13.98
N TYR A 179 -12.71 0.06 -13.11
CA TYR A 179 -11.91 0.88 -12.20
C TYR A 179 -11.11 0.00 -11.22
N PRO A 180 -9.85 0.35 -10.86
CA PRO A 180 -9.04 -0.42 -9.92
C PRO A 180 -9.76 -0.70 -8.59
N ALA A 181 -9.96 -1.99 -8.26
CA ALA A 181 -10.79 -2.45 -7.15
C ALA A 181 -10.07 -3.40 -6.17
N LEU A 182 -8.73 -3.43 -6.19
CA LEU A 182 -7.99 -4.35 -5.32
C LEU A 182 -8.31 -4.16 -3.83
N HIS A 183 -8.50 -2.91 -3.38
CA HIS A 183 -8.84 -2.60 -2.00
C HIS A 183 -10.18 -3.21 -1.58
N THR A 184 -11.23 -3.04 -2.41
CA THR A 184 -12.55 -3.62 -2.15
C THR A 184 -12.53 -5.15 -2.24
N THR A 185 -11.74 -5.71 -3.15
CA THR A 185 -11.48 -7.16 -3.22
C THR A 185 -10.86 -7.67 -1.92
N MET A 186 -9.84 -6.98 -1.39
CA MET A 186 -9.22 -7.33 -0.11
C MET A 186 -10.19 -7.24 1.05
N TRP A 187 -11.03 -6.20 1.09
CA TRP A 187 -12.04 -6.04 2.13
C TRP A 187 -13.12 -7.13 2.06
N SER A 188 -13.56 -7.48 0.85
CA SER A 188 -14.52 -8.57 0.65
C SER A 188 -13.94 -9.92 1.09
N LEU A 189 -12.69 -10.23 0.73
CA LEU A 189 -12.00 -11.44 1.18
C LEU A 189 -11.83 -11.47 2.71
N ALA A 190 -11.46 -10.35 3.32
CA ALA A 190 -11.30 -10.24 4.76
C ALA A 190 -12.64 -10.37 5.49
N GLN A 191 -13.71 -9.77 4.96
CA GLN A 191 -15.06 -9.86 5.50
C GLN A 191 -15.58 -11.30 5.40
N LEU A 192 -15.48 -11.92 4.22
CA LEU A 192 -15.88 -13.32 4.00
C LEU A 192 -15.05 -14.30 4.85
N GLY A 193 -13.76 -14.04 5.02
CA GLY A 193 -12.85 -14.88 5.79
C GLY A 193 -13.05 -14.80 7.29
N SER A 194 -13.68 -13.74 7.80
CA SER A 194 -13.89 -13.48 9.22
C SER A 194 -15.33 -13.72 9.71
N GLN A 195 -16.28 -14.00 8.81
CA GLN A 195 -17.70 -14.20 9.17
C GLN A 195 -18.12 -15.66 9.20
N THR A 196 -19.04 -15.95 10.12
CA THR A 196 -19.85 -17.18 10.15
C THR A 196 -21.10 -16.90 9.32
N GLY A 197 -21.11 -17.30 8.05
CA GLY A 197 -22.28 -17.57 7.20
C GLY A 197 -23.58 -16.80 7.45
N ALA A 198 -23.56 -15.53 7.81
CA ALA A 198 -24.76 -14.73 7.96
C ALA A 198 -25.24 -14.31 6.57
N ASP A 199 -26.45 -14.71 6.21
CA ASP A 199 -27.15 -14.20 5.03
C ASP A 199 -27.30 -12.69 5.15
N LEU A 200 -26.54 -11.96 4.34
CA LEU A 200 -26.68 -10.52 4.22
C LEU A 200 -27.87 -10.25 3.30
N LEU A 201 -29.03 -10.08 3.90
CA LEU A 201 -30.27 -9.78 3.19
C LEU A 201 -30.36 -8.31 2.75
N ASP A 202 -29.48 -7.43 3.26
CA ASP A 202 -29.56 -6.00 3.01
C ASP A 202 -28.16 -5.36 2.87
N ARG A 203 -27.93 -4.66 1.76
CA ARG A 203 -26.70 -3.90 1.50
C ARG A 203 -26.36 -2.87 2.57
N THR A 204 -27.37 -2.35 3.28
CA THR A 204 -27.14 -1.40 4.38
C THR A 204 -26.34 -2.03 5.52
N SER A 205 -26.41 -3.35 5.71
CA SER A 205 -25.60 -4.09 6.68
C SER A 205 -24.10 -4.06 6.37
N LEU A 206 -23.72 -3.83 5.11
CA LEU A 206 -22.32 -3.72 4.66
C LEU A 206 -21.70 -2.35 4.90
N LEU A 207 -22.52 -1.32 5.23
CA LEU A 207 -21.97 0.04 5.48
C LEU A 207 -21.01 0.07 6.65
N TRP A 208 -21.34 -0.62 7.73
CA TRP A 208 -20.47 -0.68 8.90
C TRP A 208 -19.15 -1.41 8.65
N PRO A 209 -19.12 -2.62 8.07
CA PRO A 209 -17.89 -3.24 7.58
C PRO A 209 -17.09 -2.35 6.63
N TYR A 210 -17.74 -1.64 5.72
CA TYR A 210 -17.07 -0.71 4.80
C TYR A 210 -16.33 0.40 5.55
N VAL A 211 -16.99 1.06 6.53
CA VAL A 211 -16.37 2.09 7.39
C VAL A 211 -15.17 1.51 8.14
N GLN A 212 -15.32 0.30 8.70
CA GLN A 212 -14.24 -0.33 9.46
C GLN A 212 -13.03 -0.64 8.57
N TRP A 213 -13.22 -1.32 7.44
CA TRP A 213 -12.13 -1.69 6.54
C TRP A 213 -11.45 -0.48 5.91
N SER A 214 -12.23 0.54 5.52
CA SER A 214 -11.69 1.79 5.00
C SER A 214 -10.83 2.49 6.06
N SER A 215 -11.31 2.64 7.28
CA SER A 215 -10.61 3.29 8.39
C SER A 215 -9.33 2.54 8.78
N ILE A 216 -9.40 1.21 8.94
CA ILE A 216 -8.23 0.37 9.26
C ILE A 216 -7.19 0.46 8.15
N SER A 217 -7.61 0.37 6.88
CA SER A 217 -6.70 0.43 5.74
C SER A 217 -6.01 1.79 5.64
N PHE A 218 -6.75 2.87 5.85
CA PHE A 218 -6.20 4.22 5.84
C PHE A 218 -5.21 4.44 6.99
N ALA A 219 -5.57 4.03 8.22
CA ALA A 219 -4.69 4.08 9.38
C ALA A 219 -3.41 3.26 9.18
N LEU A 220 -3.53 2.07 8.56
CA LEU A 220 -2.39 1.22 8.21
C LEU A 220 -1.45 1.93 7.22
N CYS A 221 -1.99 2.65 6.23
CA CYS A 221 -1.19 3.44 5.31
C CYS A 221 -0.39 4.53 6.03
N LEU A 222 -1.03 5.29 6.92
CA LEU A 222 -0.35 6.32 7.70
C LEU A 222 0.73 5.71 8.61
N ALA A 223 0.44 4.61 9.28
CA ALA A 223 1.38 3.88 10.12
C ALA A 223 2.59 3.35 9.32
N ALA A 224 2.35 2.85 8.09
CA ALA A 224 3.39 2.37 7.19
C ALA A 224 4.35 3.50 6.75
N LEU A 225 3.82 4.65 6.36
CA LEU A 225 4.61 5.82 6.00
C LEU A 225 5.37 6.40 7.19
N ALA A 226 4.77 6.40 8.40
CA ALA A 226 5.44 6.77 9.64
C ALA A 226 6.61 5.82 9.97
N TRP A 227 6.45 4.52 9.71
CA TRP A 227 7.55 3.57 9.85
C TRP A 227 8.69 3.87 8.88
N VAL A 228 8.40 4.21 7.62
CA VAL A 228 9.42 4.62 6.64
C VAL A 228 10.16 5.86 7.15
N ALA A 229 9.45 6.86 7.68
CA ALA A 229 10.07 8.06 8.27
C ALA A 229 11.01 7.70 9.43
N GLY A 230 10.57 6.83 10.34
CA GLY A 230 11.36 6.38 11.49
C GLY A 230 12.61 5.59 11.09
N ASP A 231 12.50 4.62 10.17
CA ASP A 231 13.65 3.81 9.71
C ASP A 231 14.66 4.69 8.92
N LEU A 232 14.17 5.65 8.12
CA LEU A 232 14.99 6.66 7.46
C LEU A 232 15.78 7.50 8.47
N ALA A 233 15.11 8.05 9.49
CA ALA A 233 15.76 8.88 10.52
C ALA A 233 16.84 8.08 11.28
N GLY A 234 16.53 6.82 11.62
CA GLY A 234 17.50 5.93 12.27
C GLY A 234 18.72 5.63 11.42
N ARG A 235 18.62 5.71 10.09
CA ARG A 235 19.73 5.52 9.14
C ARG A 235 20.46 6.83 8.81
N LEU A 236 19.75 7.94 8.72
CA LEU A 236 20.33 9.26 8.42
C LEU A 236 21.07 9.83 9.63
N GLY A 237 20.53 9.71 10.84
CA GLY A 237 21.09 10.27 12.06
C GLY A 237 22.57 9.94 12.29
N PRO A 238 22.99 8.64 12.26
CA PRO A 238 24.39 8.25 12.40
C PRO A 238 25.31 8.79 11.30
N LEU A 239 24.78 9.25 10.16
CA LEU A 239 25.53 9.81 9.07
C LEU A 239 25.93 11.25 9.35
N VAL A 240 25.05 11.98 10.04
CA VAL A 240 25.28 13.39 10.40
C VAL A 240 26.17 13.45 11.64
N ASN A 241 25.87 12.66 12.65
CA ASN A 241 26.69 12.59 13.86
C ASN A 241 26.75 11.15 14.42
N SER A 242 27.80 10.41 14.04
CA SER A 242 27.98 9.02 14.43
C SER A 242 28.26 8.81 15.91
N ARG A 243 28.70 9.86 16.64
CA ARG A 243 29.05 9.80 18.06
C ARG A 243 27.88 10.11 18.99
N SER A 244 26.85 10.81 18.51
CA SER A 244 25.70 11.19 19.34
C SER A 244 24.86 9.97 19.71
N GLY A 245 24.85 9.62 20.99
CA GLY A 245 23.96 8.60 21.56
C GLY A 245 22.49 9.05 21.53
N PHE A 246 22.25 10.36 21.65
CA PHE A 246 20.92 10.96 21.62
C PHE A 246 20.27 10.77 20.26
N ILE A 247 20.94 11.10 19.15
CA ILE A 247 20.45 10.88 17.79
C ILE A 247 20.10 9.41 17.56
N LYS A 248 21.00 8.49 17.93
CA LYS A 248 20.76 7.04 17.76
C LYS A 248 19.51 6.55 18.48
N ARG A 249 19.20 7.14 19.63
CA ARG A 249 18.06 6.74 20.47
C ARG A 249 16.76 7.39 20.06
N TRP A 250 16.77 8.68 19.68
CA TRP A 250 15.56 9.48 19.58
C TRP A 250 15.15 9.85 18.15
N ALA A 251 16.05 9.81 17.16
CA ALA A 251 15.71 10.20 15.80
C ALA A 251 14.51 9.39 15.21
N THR A 252 14.51 8.08 15.42
CA THR A 252 13.40 7.22 14.94
C THR A 252 12.06 7.56 15.59
N PRO A 253 11.89 7.57 16.94
CA PRO A 253 10.61 7.89 17.55
C PRO A 253 10.14 9.33 17.24
N ILE A 254 11.05 10.31 17.21
CA ILE A 254 10.70 11.69 16.85
C ILE A 254 10.19 11.75 15.41
N ALA A 255 10.82 11.06 14.45
CA ALA A 255 10.36 11.05 13.06
C ALA A 255 8.95 10.45 12.93
N ILE A 256 8.65 9.39 13.67
CA ILE A 256 7.30 8.79 13.70
C ILE A 256 6.28 9.82 14.21
N VAL A 257 6.59 10.52 15.31
CA VAL A 257 5.68 11.53 15.89
C VAL A 257 5.51 12.73 14.95
N VAL A 258 6.58 13.24 14.36
CA VAL A 258 6.52 14.35 13.38
C VAL A 258 5.66 13.96 12.18
N PHE A 259 5.86 12.75 11.63
CA PHE A 259 5.02 12.26 10.54
C PHE A 259 3.56 12.09 10.96
N ALA A 260 3.29 11.52 12.15
CA ALA A 260 1.94 11.35 12.66
C ALA A 260 1.22 12.70 12.82
N THR A 261 1.91 13.72 13.31
CA THR A 261 1.36 15.09 13.42
C THR A 261 0.98 15.64 12.05
N PHE A 262 1.88 15.54 11.06
CA PHE A 262 1.57 15.91 9.68
C PHE A 262 0.38 15.14 9.12
N ALA A 263 0.33 13.84 9.34
CA ALA A 263 -0.70 12.97 8.78
C ALA A 263 -2.09 13.23 9.37
N LEU A 264 -2.17 13.50 10.68
CA LEU A 264 -3.44 13.70 11.38
C LEU A 264 -3.97 15.14 11.27
N LEU A 265 -3.08 16.13 11.19
CA LEU A 265 -3.46 17.55 11.12
C LEU A 265 -3.41 18.10 9.69
N GLY A 266 -2.91 17.35 8.73
CA GLY A 266 -2.68 17.78 7.35
C GLY A 266 -3.65 17.20 6.33
N SER A 267 -3.26 17.34 5.06
CA SER A 267 -4.02 16.90 3.89
C SER A 267 -4.40 15.40 3.85
N PRO A 268 -3.66 14.45 4.47
CA PRO A 268 -4.06 13.04 4.39
C PRO A 268 -5.48 12.76 4.90
N THR A 269 -5.93 13.44 5.97
CA THR A 269 -7.30 13.27 6.48
C THR A 269 -8.37 13.72 5.49
N GLY A 270 -8.09 14.75 4.69
CA GLY A 270 -8.96 15.18 3.59
C GLY A 270 -9.13 14.08 2.53
N LEU A 271 -8.09 13.31 2.25
CA LEU A 271 -8.18 12.17 1.32
C LEU A 271 -9.11 11.07 1.82
N PHE A 272 -9.10 10.80 3.13
CA PHE A 272 -10.04 9.85 3.74
C PHE A 272 -11.49 10.31 3.58
N ASN A 273 -11.78 11.56 3.95
CA ASN A 273 -13.11 12.12 3.87
C ASN A 273 -13.65 12.17 2.43
N SER A 274 -12.77 12.33 1.45
CA SER A 274 -13.13 12.32 0.02
C SER A 274 -13.24 10.90 -0.58
N GLY A 275 -13.01 9.84 0.19
CA GLY A 275 -13.15 8.47 -0.27
C GLY A 275 -11.93 7.89 -0.98
N PHE A 276 -10.75 8.52 -0.89
CA PHE A 276 -9.54 8.10 -1.61
C PHE A 276 -8.68 7.08 -0.87
N THR A 277 -9.30 6.15 -0.16
CA THR A 277 -8.56 5.09 0.55
C THR A 277 -7.76 4.21 -0.41
N ASN A 278 -8.30 3.86 -1.59
CA ASN A 278 -7.60 3.10 -2.62
C ASN A 278 -6.33 3.81 -3.10
N PHE A 279 -6.42 5.11 -3.36
CA PHE A 279 -5.30 5.94 -3.77
C PHE A 279 -4.23 6.00 -2.68
N MET A 280 -4.62 6.23 -1.42
CA MET A 280 -3.72 6.24 -0.27
C MET A 280 -3.00 4.90 -0.08
N MET A 281 -3.71 3.77 -0.23
CA MET A 281 -3.12 2.44 -0.23
C MET A 281 -2.10 2.27 -1.35
N GLY A 282 -2.43 2.72 -2.57
CA GLY A 282 -1.55 2.63 -3.73
C GLY A 282 -0.27 3.42 -3.54
N VAL A 283 -0.33 4.68 -3.11
CA VAL A 283 0.85 5.51 -2.80
C VAL A 283 1.70 4.84 -1.74
N THR A 284 1.09 4.35 -0.67
CA THR A 284 1.79 3.68 0.44
C THR A 284 2.51 2.42 -0.04
N VAL A 285 1.85 1.58 -0.83
CA VAL A 285 2.45 0.37 -1.41
C VAL A 285 3.67 0.73 -2.25
N VAL A 286 3.57 1.76 -3.09
CA VAL A 286 4.70 2.21 -3.93
C VAL A 286 5.86 2.70 -3.07
N VAL A 287 5.61 3.58 -2.10
CA VAL A 287 6.65 4.14 -1.23
C VAL A 287 7.33 3.05 -0.40
N VAL A 288 6.55 2.17 0.24
CA VAL A 288 7.08 1.06 1.06
C VAL A 288 7.85 0.07 0.20
N THR A 289 7.33 -0.30 -0.98
CA THR A 289 7.99 -1.23 -1.90
C THR A 289 9.32 -0.65 -2.39
N ALA A 290 9.32 0.60 -2.84
CA ALA A 290 10.53 1.30 -3.29
C ALA A 290 11.57 1.35 -2.18
N TYR A 291 11.17 1.76 -0.98
CA TYR A 291 12.04 1.87 0.18
C TYR A 291 12.66 0.52 0.58
N LEU A 292 11.83 -0.50 0.79
CA LEU A 292 12.28 -1.83 1.19
C LEU A 292 13.18 -2.49 0.15
N SER A 293 12.90 -2.30 -1.15
CA SER A 293 13.67 -2.87 -2.25
C SER A 293 15.08 -2.28 -2.35
N ALA A 294 15.22 -0.99 -2.10
CA ALA A 294 16.50 -0.29 -2.25
C ALA A 294 17.30 -0.21 -0.94
N ARG A 295 16.65 -0.33 0.20
CA ARG A 295 17.29 -0.24 1.52
C ARG A 295 18.46 -1.20 1.70
N ASP A 296 18.29 -2.44 1.26
CA ASP A 296 19.26 -3.53 1.45
C ASP A 296 19.82 -4.04 0.11
N TRP A 297 19.86 -3.20 -0.93
CA TRP A 297 20.24 -3.56 -2.30
C TRP A 297 21.66 -4.13 -2.44
N HIS A 298 22.57 -3.80 -1.53
CA HIS A 298 23.93 -4.35 -1.49
C HIS A 298 24.01 -5.77 -0.94
N SER A 299 22.96 -6.22 -0.24
CA SER A 299 22.98 -7.55 0.36
C SER A 299 22.57 -8.58 -0.69
N ALA A 300 23.17 -9.78 -0.62
CA ALA A 300 22.72 -10.93 -1.39
C ALA A 300 21.25 -11.33 -1.07
N ARG A 301 20.61 -10.63 -0.15
CA ARG A 301 19.25 -10.82 0.31
C ARG A 301 18.33 -9.68 -0.13
N CYS A 302 18.69 -8.96 -1.19
CA CYS A 302 17.82 -7.94 -1.77
C CYS A 302 16.44 -8.54 -2.06
N LEU A 303 15.42 -8.08 -1.33
CA LEU A 303 14.04 -8.54 -1.51
C LEU A 303 13.40 -7.92 -2.76
N GLY A 304 14.03 -6.92 -3.34
CA GLY A 304 13.49 -6.14 -4.46
C GLY A 304 13.13 -6.95 -5.69
N TRP A 305 13.83 -8.08 -5.95
CA TRP A 305 13.57 -8.89 -7.12
C TRP A 305 12.13 -9.44 -7.18
N PHE A 306 11.46 -9.66 -6.04
CA PHE A 306 10.06 -10.09 -5.98
C PHE A 306 9.13 -8.99 -5.43
N LEU A 307 9.61 -8.09 -4.56
CA LEU A 307 8.78 -7.00 -4.03
C LEU A 307 8.38 -5.99 -5.11
N ILE A 308 9.29 -5.66 -6.04
CA ILE A 308 8.97 -4.70 -7.12
C ILE A 308 7.81 -5.20 -7.99
N PRO A 309 7.86 -6.42 -8.59
CA PRO A 309 6.73 -6.87 -9.40
C PRO A 309 5.44 -7.04 -8.61
N LEU A 310 5.48 -7.55 -7.37
CA LEU A 310 4.27 -7.68 -6.53
C LEU A 310 3.71 -6.32 -6.11
N GLY A 311 4.56 -5.38 -5.70
CA GLY A 311 4.14 -4.02 -5.39
C GLY A 311 3.60 -3.27 -6.61
N ALA A 312 4.14 -3.54 -7.80
CA ALA A 312 3.64 -2.98 -9.06
C ALA A 312 2.25 -3.54 -9.41
N LEU A 313 2.03 -4.85 -9.28
CA LEU A 313 0.70 -5.45 -9.45
C LEU A 313 -0.32 -4.87 -8.47
N ALA A 314 0.07 -4.73 -7.20
CA ALA A 314 -0.78 -4.10 -6.20
C ALA A 314 -1.10 -2.64 -6.56
N ALA A 315 -0.11 -1.86 -7.00
CA ALA A 315 -0.31 -0.48 -7.44
C ALA A 315 -1.26 -0.39 -8.63
N ILE A 316 -1.11 -1.26 -9.65
CA ILE A 316 -2.02 -1.35 -10.80
C ILE A 316 -3.45 -1.64 -10.34
N GLY A 317 -3.64 -2.58 -9.43
CA GLY A 317 -4.95 -2.94 -8.89
C GLY A 317 -5.57 -1.89 -7.96
N LEU A 318 -4.78 -0.96 -7.41
CA LEU A 318 -5.24 0.13 -6.56
C LEU A 318 -5.46 1.43 -7.35
N TRP A 319 -4.49 1.84 -8.12
CA TRP A 319 -4.56 2.97 -9.05
C TRP A 319 -3.38 2.90 -10.03
N THR A 320 -3.65 2.47 -11.26
CA THR A 320 -2.64 2.08 -12.27
C THR A 320 -1.50 3.10 -12.47
N PRO A 321 -1.74 4.42 -12.53
CA PRO A 321 -0.67 5.39 -12.76
C PRO A 321 0.45 5.38 -11.72
N LEU A 322 0.18 4.91 -10.50
CA LEU A 322 1.18 4.87 -9.43
C LEU A 322 2.35 3.91 -9.72
N VAL A 323 2.17 2.96 -10.63
CA VAL A 323 3.24 2.01 -11.01
C VAL A 323 4.50 2.72 -11.50
N LEU A 324 4.37 3.91 -12.09
CA LEU A 324 5.50 4.72 -12.54
C LEU A 324 6.47 5.07 -11.41
N GLY A 325 5.96 5.20 -10.17
CA GLY A 325 6.78 5.44 -8.99
C GLY A 325 7.74 4.31 -8.63
N LEU A 326 7.53 3.10 -9.17
CA LEU A 326 8.42 1.95 -8.93
C LEU A 326 9.53 1.79 -9.97
N ILE A 327 9.47 2.48 -11.11
CA ILE A 327 10.46 2.35 -12.19
C ILE A 327 11.89 2.61 -11.69
N PRO A 328 12.19 3.72 -10.98
CA PRO A 328 13.55 3.99 -10.50
C PRO A 328 14.07 2.90 -9.54
N SER A 329 13.21 2.38 -8.67
CA SER A 329 13.58 1.30 -7.75
C SER A 329 13.78 -0.03 -8.48
N GLY A 330 13.01 -0.28 -9.54
CA GLY A 330 13.21 -1.42 -10.44
C GLY A 330 14.58 -1.38 -11.12
N LEU A 331 15.03 -0.21 -11.57
CA LEU A 331 16.38 -0.01 -12.14
C LEU A 331 17.47 -0.34 -11.12
N ILE A 332 17.31 0.08 -9.85
CA ILE A 332 18.27 -0.26 -8.78
C ILE A 332 18.37 -1.76 -8.60
N VAL A 333 17.22 -2.46 -8.58
CA VAL A 333 17.17 -3.92 -8.47
C VAL A 333 17.83 -4.60 -9.67
N ALA A 334 17.59 -4.10 -10.89
CA ALA A 334 18.24 -4.61 -12.10
C ALA A 334 19.78 -4.47 -12.00
N VAL A 335 20.29 -3.30 -11.54
CA VAL A 335 21.72 -3.11 -11.29
C VAL A 335 22.25 -4.06 -10.22
N ALA A 336 21.51 -4.30 -9.16
CA ALA A 336 21.90 -5.26 -8.12
C ALA A 336 21.99 -6.69 -8.68
N LEU A 337 21.02 -7.12 -9.46
CA LEU A 337 21.02 -8.42 -10.13
C LEU A 337 22.16 -8.57 -11.15
N TRP A 338 22.45 -7.51 -11.92
CA TRP A 338 23.58 -7.46 -12.85
C TRP A 338 24.94 -7.72 -12.15
N ARG A 339 25.10 -7.19 -10.94
CA ARG A 339 26.31 -7.41 -10.13
C ARG A 339 26.45 -8.83 -9.63
N VAL A 340 25.34 -9.55 -9.40
CA VAL A 340 25.34 -10.96 -8.98
C VAL A 340 25.67 -11.86 -10.18
N ARG A 341 24.94 -11.69 -11.28
CA ARG A 341 25.17 -12.38 -12.57
C ARG A 341 24.64 -11.51 -13.70
N LYS A 342 25.48 -11.17 -14.66
CA LYS A 342 25.17 -10.23 -15.75
C LYS A 342 23.89 -10.57 -16.53
N TRP A 343 23.56 -11.86 -16.68
CA TRP A 343 22.36 -12.30 -17.40
C TRP A 343 21.06 -12.22 -16.58
N LEU A 344 21.13 -12.15 -15.24
CA LEU A 344 19.93 -12.10 -14.40
C LEU A 344 19.16 -10.77 -14.58
N ALA A 345 19.84 -9.66 -14.75
CA ALA A 345 19.21 -8.36 -14.91
C ALA A 345 18.32 -8.28 -16.17
N PRO A 346 18.82 -8.57 -17.39
CA PRO A 346 17.97 -8.53 -18.57
C PRO A 346 16.81 -9.54 -18.51
N VAL A 347 17.03 -10.74 -18.00
CA VAL A 347 15.95 -11.74 -17.84
C VAL A 347 14.88 -11.22 -16.88
N TRP A 348 15.28 -10.64 -15.75
CA TRP A 348 14.35 -10.07 -14.77
C TRP A 348 13.59 -8.87 -15.34
N VAL A 349 14.26 -7.94 -16.03
CA VAL A 349 13.63 -6.78 -16.66
C VAL A 349 12.61 -7.20 -17.72
N ILE A 350 12.94 -8.17 -18.56
CA ILE A 350 12.02 -8.67 -19.59
C ILE A 350 10.84 -9.41 -18.94
N ALA A 351 11.10 -10.32 -18.00
CA ALA A 351 10.04 -11.13 -17.41
C ALA A 351 9.14 -10.31 -16.47
N ALA A 352 9.72 -9.64 -15.47
CA ALA A 352 8.95 -8.88 -14.49
C ALA A 352 8.45 -7.55 -15.06
N GLY A 353 9.31 -6.81 -15.75
CA GLY A 353 8.97 -5.53 -16.38
C GLY A 353 7.98 -5.69 -17.53
N GLY A 354 8.15 -6.70 -18.38
CA GLY A 354 7.23 -7.02 -19.46
C GLY A 354 5.86 -7.44 -18.93
N PHE A 355 5.82 -8.33 -17.93
CA PHE A 355 4.58 -8.76 -17.30
C PHE A 355 3.81 -7.59 -16.65
N VAL A 356 4.51 -6.77 -15.84
CA VAL A 356 3.92 -5.58 -15.21
C VAL A 356 3.46 -4.57 -16.27
N GLY A 357 4.26 -4.33 -17.31
CA GLY A 357 3.93 -3.41 -18.40
C GLY A 357 2.69 -3.84 -19.18
N ILE A 358 2.59 -5.12 -19.54
CA ILE A 358 1.41 -5.69 -20.21
C ILE A 358 0.17 -5.57 -19.30
N THR A 359 0.29 -5.91 -18.02
CA THR A 359 -0.82 -5.82 -17.06
C THR A 359 -1.30 -4.38 -16.90
N ALA A 360 -0.39 -3.41 -16.76
CA ALA A 360 -0.72 -1.99 -16.67
C ALA A 360 -1.40 -1.49 -17.95
N TRP A 361 -0.90 -1.89 -19.12
CA TRP A 361 -1.50 -1.53 -20.41
C TRP A 361 -2.91 -2.10 -20.55
N LEU A 362 -3.10 -3.41 -20.30
CA LEU A 362 -4.43 -4.04 -20.37
C LEU A 362 -5.43 -3.39 -19.42
N GLN A 363 -5.01 -3.09 -18.17
CA GLN A 363 -5.85 -2.40 -17.20
C GLN A 363 -6.23 -0.99 -17.66
N THR A 364 -5.29 -0.25 -18.24
CA THR A 364 -5.54 1.10 -18.76
C THR A 364 -6.51 1.05 -19.95
N GLN A 365 -6.30 0.11 -20.89
CA GLN A 365 -7.21 -0.07 -22.02
C GLN A 365 -8.63 -0.46 -21.57
N ALA A 366 -8.75 -1.33 -20.57
CA ALA A 366 -10.05 -1.71 -20.01
C ALA A 366 -10.81 -0.49 -19.43
N VAL A 367 -10.12 0.40 -18.72
CA VAL A 367 -10.72 1.64 -18.18
C VAL A 367 -11.14 2.59 -19.30
N ILE A 368 -10.28 2.85 -20.29
CA ILE A 368 -10.56 3.76 -21.41
C ILE A 368 -11.73 3.26 -22.26
N ASN A 369 -11.74 1.95 -22.56
CA ASN A 369 -12.75 1.36 -23.44
C ASN A 369 -14.09 1.08 -22.74
N SER A 370 -14.17 1.24 -21.41
CA SER A 370 -15.41 0.97 -20.66
C SER A 370 -16.45 2.07 -20.80
N ASP A 371 -16.05 3.26 -21.25
CA ASP A 371 -16.95 4.36 -21.57
C ASP A 371 -16.75 4.77 -23.04
N PRO A 372 -17.59 4.29 -23.95
CA PRO A 372 -17.45 4.54 -25.40
C PRO A 372 -17.54 6.02 -25.78
N GLY A 373 -18.09 6.87 -24.91
CA GLY A 373 -18.21 8.31 -25.13
C GLY A 373 -17.01 9.14 -24.68
N THR A 374 -16.08 8.53 -23.94
CA THR A 374 -14.97 9.27 -23.32
C THR A 374 -13.65 8.93 -24.01
N SER A 375 -12.97 9.93 -24.56
CA SER A 375 -11.60 9.80 -25.05
C SER A 375 -10.61 9.71 -23.90
N ALA A 376 -9.40 9.16 -24.14
CA ALA A 376 -8.32 9.16 -23.16
C ALA A 376 -7.96 10.58 -22.69
N GLY A 377 -7.97 11.56 -23.60
CA GLY A 377 -7.74 12.98 -23.30
C GLY A 377 -8.87 13.60 -22.49
N GLY A 378 -10.12 13.23 -22.78
CA GLY A 378 -11.30 13.62 -22.01
C GLY A 378 -11.25 13.07 -20.58
N LEU A 379 -10.87 11.81 -20.41
CA LEU A 379 -10.67 11.22 -19.07
C LEU A 379 -9.60 11.97 -18.26
N LEU A 380 -8.48 12.33 -18.90
CA LEU A 380 -7.41 13.10 -18.24
C LEU A 380 -7.81 14.55 -17.93
N ALA A 381 -8.77 15.10 -18.68
CA ALA A 381 -9.30 16.44 -18.48
C ALA A 381 -10.38 16.51 -17.39
N ASP A 382 -10.84 15.35 -16.89
CA ASP A 382 -11.89 15.30 -15.86
C ASP A 382 -11.46 16.15 -14.64
N LEU A 383 -12.37 17.01 -14.23
CA LEU A 383 -12.18 17.88 -13.08
C LEU A 383 -12.45 17.15 -11.76
N GLY A 384 -13.19 16.04 -11.78
CA GLY A 384 -13.49 15.17 -10.64
C GLY A 384 -13.87 15.91 -9.37
N ALA A 385 -13.57 15.30 -8.22
CA ALA A 385 -13.70 15.96 -6.92
C ALA A 385 -12.55 16.94 -6.70
N ILE A 386 -12.63 18.11 -7.30
CA ILE A 386 -11.64 19.18 -7.19
C ILE A 386 -11.47 19.61 -5.74
N GLY A 387 -10.24 19.82 -5.34
CA GLY A 387 -9.92 20.41 -4.04
C GLY A 387 -9.73 19.42 -2.91
N VAL A 388 -9.52 18.16 -3.22
CA VAL A 388 -9.27 17.09 -2.25
C VAL A 388 -8.05 17.39 -1.38
N GLY A 389 -8.27 18.09 -0.28
CA GLY A 389 -7.24 18.33 0.72
C GLY A 389 -6.04 19.19 0.28
N MET A 390 -6.10 19.84 -0.89
CA MET A 390 -4.99 20.62 -1.44
C MET A 390 -5.17 22.11 -1.16
N SER A 391 -4.51 22.58 -0.11
CA SER A 391 -4.30 24.02 0.09
C SER A 391 -3.22 24.56 -0.86
N ALA A 392 -3.16 25.89 -1.07
CA ALA A 392 -2.09 26.52 -1.84
C ALA A 392 -0.68 26.15 -1.30
N PHE A 393 -0.57 26.00 0.03
CA PHE A 393 0.66 25.54 0.68
C PHE A 393 1.02 24.10 0.26
N ASN A 394 0.04 23.19 0.26
CA ASN A 394 0.27 21.80 -0.13
C ASN A 394 0.64 21.68 -1.62
N ILE A 395 0.02 22.47 -2.49
CA ILE A 395 0.39 22.57 -3.91
C ILE A 395 1.84 23.03 -4.05
N GLY A 396 2.23 24.11 -3.38
CA GLY A 396 3.59 24.62 -3.39
C GLY A 396 4.61 23.59 -2.86
N ALA A 397 4.29 22.91 -1.75
CA ALA A 397 5.10 21.84 -1.18
C ALA A 397 5.24 20.64 -2.13
N ALA A 398 4.18 20.23 -2.79
CA ALA A 398 4.19 19.14 -3.76
C ALA A 398 5.01 19.49 -5.01
N LEU A 399 4.92 20.72 -5.51
CA LEU A 399 5.75 21.19 -6.63
C LEU A 399 7.22 21.31 -6.25
N ALA A 400 7.55 21.68 -5.00
CA ALA A 400 8.91 21.71 -4.48
C ALA A 400 9.48 20.31 -4.20
N ALA A 401 8.63 19.28 -4.01
CA ALA A 401 9.06 17.93 -3.67
C ALA A 401 10.10 17.33 -4.64
N PRO A 402 9.96 17.43 -5.97
CA PRO A 402 10.98 16.96 -6.92
C PRO A 402 12.34 17.64 -6.71
N LEU A 403 12.35 18.95 -6.45
CA LEU A 403 13.58 19.72 -6.24
C LEU A 403 14.28 19.32 -4.94
N VAL A 404 13.52 19.17 -3.86
CA VAL A 404 14.03 18.68 -2.57
C VAL A 404 14.64 17.30 -2.72
N VAL A 405 13.95 16.42 -3.42
CA VAL A 405 14.40 15.05 -3.67
C VAL A 405 15.65 15.01 -4.53
N ILE A 406 15.72 15.79 -5.59
CA ILE A 406 16.92 15.90 -6.46
C ILE A 406 18.09 16.45 -5.65
N GLY A 407 17.89 17.53 -4.88
CA GLY A 407 18.93 18.11 -4.04
C GLY A 407 19.49 17.10 -3.03
N LEU A 408 18.62 16.36 -2.36
CA LEU A 408 19.00 15.30 -1.41
C LEU A 408 19.68 14.12 -2.13
N ALA A 409 19.17 13.70 -3.27
CA ALA A 409 19.80 12.67 -4.09
C ALA A 409 21.22 13.06 -4.46
N VAL A 410 21.45 14.29 -4.89
CA VAL A 410 22.79 14.82 -5.21
C VAL A 410 23.71 14.81 -3.99
N LEU A 411 23.20 15.22 -2.80
CA LEU A 411 23.98 15.20 -1.57
C LEU A 411 24.31 13.79 -1.11
N LEU A 412 23.40 12.82 -1.28
CA LEU A 412 23.57 11.44 -0.86
C LEU A 412 24.24 10.55 -1.92
N LEU A 413 24.27 10.98 -3.20
CA LEU A 413 24.92 10.26 -4.30
C LEU A 413 26.44 10.12 -4.14
N ARG A 414 27.07 10.92 -3.27
CA ARG A 414 28.50 10.82 -2.98
C ARG A 414 28.81 9.58 -2.11
N GLY A 415 28.48 8.36 -2.61
CA GLY A 415 28.89 7.12 -1.96
C GLY A 415 27.91 5.95 -2.01
N ARG A 416 28.09 4.98 -1.09
CA ARG A 416 27.29 3.74 -0.99
C ARG A 416 25.79 3.96 -0.65
N ARG A 417 25.32 5.20 -0.58
CA ARG A 417 24.00 5.63 -0.10
C ARG A 417 23.05 6.05 -1.22
N ALA A 418 23.55 6.20 -2.42
CA ALA A 418 22.76 6.55 -3.60
C ALA A 418 21.44 5.75 -3.75
N PRO A 419 21.40 4.44 -3.49
CA PRO A 419 20.15 3.69 -3.60
C PRO A 419 19.08 4.07 -2.59
N LEU A 420 19.45 4.47 -1.37
CA LEU A 420 18.50 4.95 -0.38
C LEU A 420 17.86 6.27 -0.81
N ALA A 421 18.69 7.17 -1.37
CA ALA A 421 18.22 8.44 -1.96
C ALA A 421 17.27 8.16 -3.14
N LEU A 422 17.65 7.26 -4.04
CA LEU A 422 16.81 6.88 -5.19
C LEU A 422 15.53 6.14 -4.79
N ALA A 423 15.54 5.38 -3.69
CA ALA A 423 14.35 4.70 -3.18
C ALA A 423 13.29 5.67 -2.67
N THR A 424 13.73 6.76 -2.04
CA THR A 424 12.84 7.81 -1.55
C THR A 424 12.47 8.81 -2.66
N ALA A 425 13.39 9.07 -3.58
CA ALA A 425 13.21 9.95 -4.73
C ALA A 425 12.38 9.31 -5.84
N GLY A 426 12.53 8.01 -6.04
CA GLY A 426 11.92 7.28 -7.15
C GLY A 426 10.42 7.47 -7.28
N PRO A 427 9.63 7.26 -6.21
CA PRO A 427 8.19 7.51 -6.25
C PRO A 427 7.83 8.94 -6.66
N VAL A 428 8.50 9.94 -6.10
CA VAL A 428 8.26 11.36 -6.43
C VAL A 428 8.52 11.63 -7.90
N LEU A 429 9.64 11.12 -8.45
CA LEU A 429 9.97 11.29 -9.88
C LEU A 429 8.93 10.62 -10.77
N GLY A 430 8.49 9.40 -10.45
CA GLY A 430 7.46 8.69 -11.22
C GLY A 430 6.11 9.42 -11.20
N PHE A 431 5.70 9.97 -10.06
CA PHE A 431 4.48 10.76 -9.94
C PHE A 431 4.58 12.11 -10.65
N THR A 432 5.78 12.72 -10.67
CA THR A 432 6.04 13.92 -11.48
C THR A 432 5.87 13.61 -12.98
N VAL A 433 6.44 12.51 -13.45
CA VAL A 433 6.28 12.07 -14.85
C VAL A 433 4.81 11.88 -15.18
N PHE A 434 4.04 11.22 -14.30
CA PHE A 434 2.61 11.04 -14.53
C PHE A 434 1.86 12.38 -14.55
N ALA A 435 2.15 13.32 -13.64
CA ALA A 435 1.54 14.64 -13.65
C ALA A 435 1.79 15.38 -14.98
N VAL A 436 3.01 15.30 -15.52
CA VAL A 436 3.37 15.89 -16.83
C VAL A 436 2.59 15.21 -17.95
N ILE A 437 2.49 13.88 -17.95
CA ILE A 437 1.70 13.13 -18.94
C ILE A 437 0.23 13.54 -18.87
N ALA A 438 -0.36 13.64 -17.66
CA ALA A 438 -1.75 14.04 -17.48
C ALA A 438 -2.00 15.47 -17.97
N MET A 439 -1.10 16.41 -17.67
CA MET A 439 -1.19 17.77 -18.18
C MET A 439 -1.08 17.85 -19.72
N ALA A 440 -0.15 17.09 -20.29
CA ALA A 440 0.09 17.10 -21.74
C ALA A 440 -1.04 16.43 -22.54
N GLY A 441 -1.64 15.36 -21.97
CA GLY A 441 -2.66 14.56 -22.62
C GLY A 441 -4.10 15.03 -22.40
N ALA A 442 -4.34 16.01 -21.50
CA ALA A 442 -5.69 16.47 -21.21
C ALA A 442 -6.26 17.35 -22.32
N ASP A 443 -7.45 17.01 -22.81
CA ASP A 443 -8.22 17.80 -23.77
C ASP A 443 -8.93 18.97 -23.08
N ALA A 444 -8.16 19.95 -22.57
CA ALA A 444 -8.68 21.08 -21.80
C ALA A 444 -7.86 22.34 -22.05
N GLY A 445 -8.40 23.51 -21.71
CA GLY A 445 -7.67 24.78 -21.71
C GLY A 445 -6.50 24.78 -20.72
N GLU A 446 -5.49 25.61 -20.94
CA GLU A 446 -4.21 25.59 -20.19
C GLU A 446 -4.37 25.61 -18.66
N LEU A 447 -5.25 26.47 -18.13
CA LEU A 447 -5.50 26.54 -16.68
C LEU A 447 -6.20 25.27 -16.15
N SER A 448 -7.15 24.72 -16.91
CA SER A 448 -7.89 23.52 -16.53
C SER A 448 -7.00 22.29 -16.47
N ARG A 449 -5.96 22.22 -17.30
CA ARG A 449 -4.96 21.13 -17.28
C ARG A 449 -4.20 21.07 -15.95
N LEU A 450 -3.85 22.23 -15.37
CA LEU A 450 -3.08 22.30 -14.12
C LEU A 450 -3.89 21.87 -12.91
N VAL A 451 -5.20 21.98 -12.96
CA VAL A 451 -6.12 21.65 -11.85
C VAL A 451 -6.97 20.42 -12.12
N SER A 452 -6.63 19.64 -13.16
CA SER A 452 -7.33 18.40 -13.45
C SER A 452 -7.19 17.40 -12.30
N TYR A 453 -8.17 16.54 -12.16
CA TYR A 453 -8.24 15.52 -11.11
C TYR A 453 -6.97 14.67 -10.99
N TYR A 454 -6.44 14.21 -12.13
CA TYR A 454 -5.25 13.36 -12.15
C TYR A 454 -3.96 14.13 -11.80
N VAL A 455 -3.87 15.40 -12.16
CA VAL A 455 -2.74 16.25 -11.74
C VAL A 455 -2.78 16.49 -10.23
N LEU A 456 -3.94 16.84 -9.67
CA LEU A 456 -4.09 17.04 -8.22
C LEU A 456 -3.82 15.75 -7.44
N LYS A 457 -4.29 14.59 -7.91
CA LYS A 457 -3.91 13.28 -7.33
C LYS A 457 -2.40 13.06 -7.37
N SER A 458 -1.74 13.38 -8.48
CA SER A 458 -0.29 13.22 -8.59
C SER A 458 0.48 14.13 -7.62
N LEU A 459 0.03 15.38 -7.43
CA LEU A 459 0.60 16.30 -6.45
C LEU A 459 0.44 15.76 -5.01
N ASN A 460 -0.74 15.22 -4.68
CA ASN A 460 -0.94 14.54 -3.39
C ASN A 460 -0.02 13.31 -3.24
N ALA A 461 0.16 12.52 -4.29
CA ALA A 461 1.08 11.37 -4.27
C ALA A 461 2.53 11.82 -4.03
N MET A 462 2.98 12.91 -4.66
CA MET A 462 4.32 13.47 -4.42
C MET A 462 4.49 13.93 -2.98
N LEU A 463 3.50 14.66 -2.44
CA LEU A 463 3.51 15.13 -1.06
C LEU A 463 3.60 13.97 -0.07
N LEU A 464 2.78 12.93 -0.25
CA LEU A 464 2.79 11.74 0.59
C LEU A 464 4.09 10.94 0.47
N ALA A 465 4.69 10.89 -0.72
CA ALA A 465 5.95 10.20 -0.94
C ALA A 465 7.15 10.92 -0.33
N VAL A 466 7.15 12.25 -0.31
CA VAL A 466 8.25 13.04 0.28
C VAL A 466 8.10 13.25 1.78
N ALA A 467 6.89 13.20 2.32
CA ALA A 467 6.62 13.48 3.73
C ALA A 467 7.42 12.61 4.72
N PRO A 468 7.60 11.28 4.51
CA PRO A 468 8.46 10.48 5.37
C PRO A 468 9.92 10.97 5.41
N LEU A 469 10.44 11.43 4.29
CA LEU A 469 11.81 11.96 4.21
C LEU A 469 11.93 13.30 4.94
N ILE A 470 10.97 14.21 4.77
CA ILE A 470 10.93 15.49 5.48
C ILE A 470 10.84 15.25 6.99
N ALA A 471 9.97 14.34 7.43
CA ALA A 471 9.85 13.98 8.84
C ALA A 471 11.15 13.39 9.41
N ALA A 472 11.83 12.53 8.65
CA ALA A 472 13.12 11.96 9.05
C ALA A 472 14.20 13.04 9.19
N MET A 473 14.28 13.98 8.26
CA MET A 473 15.23 15.10 8.30
C MET A 473 14.95 16.05 9.45
N ALA A 474 13.67 16.42 9.67
CA ALA A 474 13.27 17.25 10.79
C ALA A 474 13.64 16.60 12.13
N ALA A 475 13.40 15.29 12.27
CA ALA A 475 13.76 14.56 13.49
C ALA A 475 15.28 14.54 13.74
N VAL A 476 16.09 14.35 12.70
CA VAL A 476 17.54 14.40 12.81
C VAL A 476 18.00 15.82 13.19
N GLY A 477 17.40 16.87 12.59
CA GLY A 477 17.66 18.27 12.94
C GLY A 477 17.30 18.61 14.40
N ILE A 478 16.18 18.11 14.90
CA ILE A 478 15.76 18.29 16.31
C ILE A 478 16.76 17.62 17.27
N CYS A 479 17.41 16.53 16.84
CA CYS A 479 18.36 15.78 17.65
C CYS A 479 19.78 16.34 17.60
N LEU A 480 20.09 17.26 16.68
CA LEU A 480 21.41 17.94 16.58
C LEU A 480 21.56 19.04 17.62
#